data_0813f9e893c298c3043c6fe8378eb313
#
_entry.id   0813f9e893c298c3043c6fe8378eb313
#
_cell.length_a   1.000
_cell.length_b   1.000
_cell.length_c   1.000
_cell.angle_alpha   90.00
_cell.angle_beta   90.00
_cell.angle_gamma   90.00
#
_symmetry.space_group_name_H-M   'P 1'
#
loop_
_entity.id
_entity.type
_entity.pdbx_description
1 polymer ?
#
loop_
_entity_poly.entity_id
_entity_poly.type
_entity_poly.pdbx_seq_one_letter_code
_entity_poly.pdbx_strand_id
1 'polypeptide(L)'
;VGLTIVSIATSAPELFTSLAAIRSNATGLILGNVIGSNIANIGLIMGLVLFVKPIDTRRAIPHGQIFFLFLLTIGFTAILLAPPAGSLYWKTGTILLTCILGYLYFVTLQALKDREIVEESSLREDPGDSNSPLSSSLMILVATAALWAGSDSLVFGAENLAKRAGVPEELIGFTLLAIGTSLPELAASVSLAKK
;
A
#
# COMPACT_ATOMS: atom_id res chain seq x y z
N VAL A 1 -14.15 -7.18 4.58
CA VAL A 1 -13.24 -7.04 5.74
C VAL A 1 -11.89 -7.71 5.44
N GLY A 2 -11.86 -8.97 5.00
CA GLY A 2 -10.58 -9.68 4.74
C GLY A 2 -9.70 -9.00 3.69
N LEU A 3 -10.25 -8.56 2.55
CA LEU A 3 -9.50 -7.83 1.52
C LEU A 3 -8.91 -6.52 2.04
N THR A 4 -9.64 -5.77 2.88
CA THR A 4 -9.14 -4.52 3.45
C THR A 4 -7.95 -4.76 4.38
N ILE A 5 -8.03 -5.81 5.22
CA ILE A 5 -6.92 -6.18 6.12
C ILE A 5 -5.69 -6.61 5.33
N VAL A 6 -5.88 -7.45 4.30
CA VAL A 6 -4.79 -7.89 3.43
C VAL A 6 -4.14 -6.70 2.73
N SER A 7 -4.94 -5.77 2.16
CA SER A 7 -4.40 -4.58 1.48
C SER A 7 -3.59 -3.69 2.43
N ILE A 8 -4.05 -3.47 3.67
CA ILE A 8 -3.29 -2.69 4.66
C ILE A 8 -2.00 -3.43 5.04
N ALA A 9 -2.06 -4.75 5.22
CA ALA A 9 -0.90 -5.55 5.60
C ALA A 9 0.16 -5.60 4.49
N THR A 10 -0.24 -5.71 3.22
CA THR A 10 0.70 -5.74 2.10
C THR A 10 1.33 -4.37 1.85
N SER A 11 0.63 -3.26 2.10
CA SER A 11 1.19 -1.90 2.00
C SER A 11 1.95 -1.43 3.26
N ALA A 12 2.10 -2.29 4.26
CA ALA A 12 2.92 -1.97 5.43
C ALA A 12 4.40 -1.74 5.10
N PRO A 13 5.06 -2.50 4.20
CA PRO A 13 6.44 -2.24 3.80
C PRO A 13 6.65 -0.83 3.25
N GLU A 14 5.75 -0.32 2.41
CA GLU A 14 5.80 1.05 1.88
C GLU A 14 5.77 2.08 2.99
N LEU A 15 4.90 1.88 3.99
CA LEU A 15 4.80 2.77 5.14
C LEU A 15 6.09 2.76 5.97
N PHE A 16 6.59 1.59 6.34
CA PHE A 16 7.81 1.46 7.13
C PHE A 16 9.04 2.00 6.39
N THR A 17 9.15 1.75 5.10
CA THR A 17 10.22 2.28 4.25
C THR A 17 10.16 3.81 4.17
N SER A 18 8.96 4.39 4.01
CA SER A 18 8.78 5.84 4.03
C SER A 18 9.16 6.44 5.38
N LEU A 19 8.80 5.80 6.50
CA LEU A 19 9.19 6.23 7.84
C LEU A 19 10.71 6.14 8.05
N ALA A 20 11.36 5.08 7.55
CA ALA A 20 12.82 4.94 7.60
C ALA A 20 13.51 6.05 6.77
N ALA A 21 13.01 6.33 5.57
CA ALA A 21 13.53 7.39 4.71
C ALA A 21 13.36 8.81 5.32
N ILE A 22 12.25 9.06 6.07
CA ILE A 22 12.09 10.30 6.84
C ILE A 22 13.20 10.43 7.89
N ARG A 23 13.50 9.36 8.61
CA ARG A 23 14.55 9.35 9.66
C ARG A 23 15.95 9.60 9.09
N SER A 24 16.22 9.11 7.89
CA SER A 24 17.48 9.33 7.18
C SER A 24 17.54 10.68 6.46
N ASN A 25 16.47 11.49 6.46
CA ASN A 25 16.32 12.69 5.65
C ASN A 25 16.42 12.45 4.12
N ALA A 26 16.17 11.23 3.67
CA ALA A 26 16.18 10.82 2.27
C ALA A 26 14.81 11.08 1.60
N THR A 27 14.45 12.37 1.47
CA THR A 27 13.13 12.78 0.97
C THR A 27 12.87 12.33 -0.47
N GLY A 28 13.91 12.24 -1.30
CA GLY A 28 13.82 11.72 -2.66
C GLY A 28 13.37 10.27 -2.70
N LEU A 29 13.85 9.43 -1.78
CA LEU A 29 13.41 8.04 -1.68
C LEU A 29 11.92 7.93 -1.33
N ILE A 30 11.37 8.82 -0.49
CA ILE A 30 9.95 8.81 -0.11
C ILE A 30 9.07 9.05 -1.33
N LEU A 31 9.33 10.15 -2.05
CA LEU A 31 8.56 10.49 -3.24
C LEU A 31 8.68 9.42 -4.31
N GLY A 32 9.91 8.93 -4.54
CA GLY A 32 10.18 7.85 -5.47
C GLY A 32 9.41 6.58 -5.11
N ASN A 33 9.46 6.15 -3.85
CA ASN A 33 8.77 4.96 -3.38
C ASN A 33 7.23 5.08 -3.52
N VAL A 34 6.63 6.19 -3.06
CA VAL A 34 5.18 6.39 -3.11
C VAL A 34 4.67 6.45 -4.55
N ILE A 35 5.32 7.17 -5.44
CA ILE A 35 4.90 7.26 -6.85
C ILE A 35 5.21 5.95 -7.57
N GLY A 36 6.40 5.40 -7.34
CA GLY A 36 6.86 4.18 -8.00
C GLY A 36 6.05 2.96 -7.65
N SER A 37 5.68 2.77 -6.37
CA SER A 37 4.82 1.65 -5.94
C SER A 37 3.43 1.72 -6.57
N ASN A 38 2.84 2.92 -6.70
CA ASN A 38 1.57 3.07 -7.41
C ASN A 38 1.69 2.67 -8.89
N ILE A 39 2.77 3.08 -9.56
CA ILE A 39 3.02 2.70 -10.95
C ILE A 39 3.29 1.19 -11.07
N ALA A 40 4.08 0.63 -10.15
CA ALA A 40 4.34 -0.81 -10.10
C ALA A 40 3.04 -1.60 -9.88
N ASN A 41 2.16 -1.16 -8.99
CA ASN A 41 0.88 -1.81 -8.72
C ASN A 41 -0.03 -1.80 -9.95
N ILE A 42 -0.12 -0.68 -10.68
CA ILE A 42 -0.97 -0.57 -11.87
C ILE A 42 -0.30 -1.22 -13.10
N GLY A 43 0.96 -0.90 -13.36
CA GLY A 43 1.66 -1.34 -14.57
C GLY A 43 2.15 -2.79 -14.48
N LEU A 44 2.92 -3.10 -13.44
CA LEU A 44 3.57 -4.40 -13.29
C LEU A 44 2.62 -5.44 -12.70
N ILE A 45 2.04 -5.17 -11.52
CA ILE A 45 1.25 -6.18 -10.79
C ILE A 45 -0.06 -6.46 -11.51
N MET A 46 -0.84 -5.42 -11.83
CA MET A 46 -2.09 -5.61 -12.58
C MET A 46 -1.81 -6.20 -13.98
N GLY A 47 -0.76 -5.76 -14.67
CA GLY A 47 -0.35 -6.31 -15.95
C GLY A 47 -0.04 -7.81 -15.88
N LEU A 48 0.75 -8.24 -14.89
CA LEU A 48 1.06 -9.66 -14.67
C LEU A 48 -0.17 -10.48 -14.29
N VAL A 49 -1.03 -9.95 -13.42
CA VAL A 49 -2.28 -10.62 -13.02
C VAL A 49 -3.19 -10.84 -14.23
N LEU A 50 -3.38 -9.81 -15.06
CA LEU A 50 -4.20 -9.92 -16.28
C LEU A 50 -3.60 -10.89 -17.31
N PHE A 51 -2.28 -11.02 -17.34
CA PHE A 51 -1.61 -12.01 -18.18
C PHE A 51 -1.85 -13.46 -17.70
N VAL A 52 -1.90 -13.66 -16.37
CA VAL A 52 -2.17 -14.98 -15.76
C VAL A 52 -3.66 -15.35 -15.86
N LYS A 53 -4.55 -14.40 -15.60
CA LYS A 53 -6.00 -14.62 -15.61
C LYS A 53 -6.73 -13.34 -16.04
N PRO A 54 -7.43 -13.35 -17.18
CA PRO A 54 -8.26 -12.22 -17.59
C PRO A 54 -9.34 -11.93 -16.56
N ILE A 55 -9.48 -10.66 -16.17
CA ILE A 55 -10.49 -10.21 -15.22
C ILE A 55 -11.63 -9.53 -15.97
N ASP A 56 -12.87 -9.93 -15.71
CA ASP A 56 -14.04 -9.20 -16.21
C ASP A 56 -14.23 -7.91 -15.40
N THR A 57 -13.76 -6.80 -15.96
CA THR A 57 -13.80 -5.49 -15.31
C THR A 57 -15.20 -4.86 -15.27
N ARG A 58 -16.17 -5.39 -16.03
CA ARG A 58 -17.52 -4.79 -16.16
C ARG A 58 -18.30 -4.80 -14.84
N ARG A 59 -17.96 -5.70 -13.92
CA ARG A 59 -18.63 -5.86 -12.61
C ARG A 59 -17.70 -5.58 -11.42
N ALA A 60 -16.42 -5.33 -11.67
CA ALA A 60 -15.41 -5.43 -10.62
C ALA A 60 -15.18 -4.15 -9.80
N ILE A 61 -15.42 -2.96 -10.35
CA ILE A 61 -15.02 -1.72 -9.67
C ILE A 61 -16.18 -0.73 -9.63
N PRO A 62 -16.64 -0.30 -8.44
CA PRO A 62 -17.62 0.76 -8.30
C PRO A 62 -17.07 2.09 -8.86
N HIS A 63 -17.80 2.73 -9.76
CA HIS A 63 -17.39 3.99 -10.40
C HIS A 63 -17.03 5.09 -9.39
N GLY A 64 -17.68 5.10 -8.21
CA GLY A 64 -17.38 6.04 -7.14
C GLY A 64 -15.96 5.90 -6.58
N GLN A 65 -15.44 4.68 -6.49
CA GLN A 65 -14.07 4.44 -6.01
C GLN A 65 -13.03 4.92 -7.01
N ILE A 66 -13.27 4.72 -8.31
CA ILE A 66 -12.40 5.22 -9.38
C ILE A 66 -12.37 6.75 -9.36
N PHE A 67 -13.55 7.38 -9.25
CA PHE A 67 -13.66 8.83 -9.20
C PHE A 67 -12.95 9.42 -7.97
N PHE A 68 -13.10 8.79 -6.80
CA PHE A 68 -12.42 9.19 -5.58
C PHE A 68 -10.89 9.07 -5.71
N LEU A 69 -10.38 7.96 -6.25
CA LEU A 69 -8.96 7.77 -6.52
C LEU A 69 -8.41 8.84 -7.48
N PHE A 70 -9.17 9.15 -8.53
CA PHE A 70 -8.79 10.17 -9.50
C PHE A 70 -8.69 11.56 -8.85
N LEU A 71 -9.66 11.94 -8.01
CA LEU A 71 -9.61 13.19 -7.25
C LEU A 71 -8.43 13.26 -6.29
N LEU A 72 -8.13 12.16 -5.58
CA LEU A 72 -6.97 12.09 -4.70
C LEU A 72 -5.67 12.25 -5.47
N THR A 73 -5.54 11.61 -6.62
CA THR A 73 -4.35 11.71 -7.48
C THR A 73 -4.15 13.13 -8.00
N ILE A 74 -5.21 13.78 -8.48
CA ILE A 74 -5.14 15.19 -8.90
C ILE A 74 -4.77 16.10 -7.72
N GLY A 75 -5.41 15.92 -6.57
CA GLY A 75 -5.12 16.70 -5.37
C GLY A 75 -3.67 16.55 -4.93
N PHE A 76 -3.16 15.32 -4.88
CA PHE A 76 -1.77 15.03 -4.54
C PHE A 76 -0.79 15.68 -5.56
N THR A 77 -1.07 15.56 -6.85
CA THR A 77 -0.26 16.18 -7.91
C THR A 77 -0.25 17.71 -7.79
N ALA A 78 -1.40 18.31 -7.54
CA ALA A 78 -1.51 19.76 -7.34
C ALA A 78 -0.67 20.23 -6.14
N ILE A 79 -0.64 19.44 -5.05
CA ILE A 79 0.19 19.74 -3.87
C ILE A 79 1.67 19.64 -4.20
N LEU A 80 2.09 18.63 -4.96
CA LEU A 80 3.49 18.46 -5.37
C LEU A 80 3.97 19.59 -6.29
N LEU A 81 3.08 20.14 -7.12
CA LEU A 81 3.38 21.24 -8.04
C LEU A 81 3.26 22.61 -7.38
N ALA A 82 2.67 22.71 -6.18
CA ALA A 82 2.55 23.96 -5.45
C ALA A 82 3.91 24.43 -4.93
N PRO A 83 4.19 25.74 -4.94
CA PRO A 83 5.43 26.25 -4.38
C PRO A 83 5.54 25.91 -2.89
N PRO A 84 6.74 25.56 -2.40
CA PRO A 84 6.96 25.11 -1.02
C PRO A 84 6.60 26.21 -0.01
N ALA A 85 5.49 26.05 0.69
CA ALA A 85 5.10 26.88 1.81
C ALA A 85 5.20 26.05 3.10
N GLY A 86 6.24 26.29 3.90
CA GLY A 86 6.63 25.44 5.04
C GLY A 86 5.50 25.00 5.99
N SER A 87 4.52 25.85 6.28
CA SER A 87 3.36 25.48 7.13
C SER A 87 2.27 24.67 6.39
N LEU A 88 2.33 24.56 5.06
CA LEU A 88 1.31 23.92 4.26
C LEU A 88 1.46 22.39 4.28
N TYR A 89 2.69 21.88 4.35
CA TYR A 89 2.95 20.44 4.24
C TYR A 89 2.32 19.61 5.36
N TRP A 90 2.45 20.03 6.62
CA TRP A 90 1.86 19.29 7.73
C TRP A 90 0.33 19.35 7.72
N LYS A 91 -0.26 20.49 7.33
CA LYS A 91 -1.72 20.64 7.18
C LYS A 91 -2.25 19.74 6.08
N THR A 92 -1.55 19.70 4.95
CA THR A 92 -1.90 18.83 3.83
C THR A 92 -1.78 17.37 4.21
N GLY A 93 -0.70 16.96 4.88
CA GLY A 93 -0.52 15.60 5.39
C GLY A 93 -1.66 15.21 6.35
N THR A 94 -2.06 16.11 7.26
CA THR A 94 -3.18 15.87 8.17
C THR A 94 -4.51 15.71 7.43
N ILE A 95 -4.77 16.54 6.41
CA ILE A 95 -5.98 16.43 5.58
C ILE A 95 -6.00 15.10 4.84
N LEU A 96 -4.89 14.72 4.18
CA LEU A 96 -4.80 13.45 3.45
C LEU A 96 -4.97 12.26 4.39
N LEU A 97 -4.37 12.29 5.57
CA LEU A 97 -4.53 11.24 6.59
C LEU A 97 -5.99 11.15 7.06
N THR A 98 -6.65 12.27 7.29
CA THR A 98 -8.06 12.30 7.68
C THR A 98 -8.95 11.75 6.55
N CYS A 99 -8.66 12.10 5.30
CA CYS A 99 -9.39 11.58 4.14
C CYS A 99 -9.24 10.06 4.00
N ILE A 100 -8.04 9.50 4.17
CA ILE A 100 -7.85 8.05 4.07
C ILE A 100 -8.51 7.30 5.22
N LEU A 101 -8.42 7.82 6.44
CA LEU A 101 -9.10 7.22 7.60
C LEU A 101 -10.63 7.26 7.44
N GLY A 102 -11.17 8.37 6.96
CA GLY A 102 -12.61 8.50 6.63
C GLY A 102 -13.03 7.52 5.53
N TYR A 103 -12.23 7.38 4.49
CA TYR A 103 -12.48 6.42 3.42
C TYR A 103 -12.45 4.96 3.93
N LEU A 104 -11.43 4.59 4.71
CA LEU A 104 -11.34 3.25 5.31
C LEU A 104 -12.52 2.95 6.23
N TYR A 105 -12.93 3.93 7.04
CA TYR A 105 -14.13 3.80 7.88
C TYR A 105 -15.38 3.57 7.02
N PHE A 106 -15.58 4.36 5.97
CA PHE A 106 -16.72 4.22 5.05
C PHE A 106 -16.75 2.86 4.35
N VAL A 107 -15.62 2.39 3.80
CA VAL A 107 -15.51 1.08 3.14
C VAL A 107 -15.75 -0.05 4.12
N THR A 108 -15.26 0.07 5.36
CA THR A 108 -15.51 -0.93 6.40
C THR A 108 -16.98 -1.01 6.77
N LEU A 109 -17.66 0.14 6.91
CA LEU A 109 -19.11 0.15 7.16
C LEU A 109 -19.92 -0.45 6.02
N GLN A 110 -19.55 -0.18 4.76
CA GLN A 110 -20.17 -0.83 3.61
C GLN A 110 -19.95 -2.35 3.64
N ALA A 111 -18.72 -2.80 3.86
CA ALA A 111 -18.40 -4.22 3.92
C ALA A 111 -19.13 -4.95 5.05
N LEU A 112 -19.37 -4.30 6.20
CA LEU A 112 -20.16 -4.86 7.29
C LEU A 112 -21.65 -4.96 6.92
N LYS A 113 -22.18 -3.96 6.22
CA LYS A 113 -23.57 -3.96 5.73
C LYS A 113 -23.83 -5.04 4.68
N ASP A 114 -22.90 -5.20 3.76
CA ASP A 114 -22.98 -6.25 2.73
C ASP A 114 -22.83 -7.65 3.33
N ARG A 115 -22.14 -7.79 4.48
CA ARG A 115 -21.99 -9.03 5.21
C ARG A 115 -23.30 -9.50 5.84
N GLU A 116 -24.11 -8.61 6.40
CA GLU A 116 -25.45 -8.94 6.92
C GLU A 116 -26.37 -9.52 5.84
N ILE A 117 -26.21 -9.08 4.58
CA ILE A 117 -27.00 -9.57 3.44
C ILE A 117 -26.52 -10.96 2.96
N VAL A 118 -25.22 -11.25 3.11
CA VAL A 118 -24.59 -12.50 2.63
C VAL A 118 -24.61 -13.60 3.69
N GLU A 119 -24.60 -13.29 5.00
CA GLU A 119 -24.70 -14.29 6.08
C GLU A 119 -26.04 -15.04 6.09
N GLU A 120 -27.08 -14.47 5.50
CA GLU A 120 -28.34 -15.17 5.28
C GLU A 120 -28.25 -16.29 4.22
N SER A 121 -27.17 -16.33 3.42
CA SER A 121 -27.00 -17.28 2.31
C SER A 121 -25.80 -18.23 2.41
N SER A 122 -24.92 -18.09 3.38
CA SER A 122 -23.69 -18.94 3.47
C SER A 122 -23.23 -19.25 4.90
N LEU A 123 -23.96 -20.15 5.56
CA LEU A 123 -23.49 -20.85 6.75
C LEU A 123 -22.56 -22.00 6.33
N ARG A 124 -21.30 -21.76 6.02
CA ARG A 124 -20.20 -22.74 6.02
C ARG A 124 -18.88 -22.04 5.60
N GLU A 125 -18.27 -21.31 6.51
CA GLU A 125 -16.81 -21.21 6.51
C GLU A 125 -16.31 -22.10 7.66
N ASP A 126 -15.50 -23.12 7.32
CA ASP A 126 -14.73 -23.90 8.29
C ASP A 126 -13.97 -22.94 9.20
N PRO A 127 -14.01 -23.13 10.52
CA PRO A 127 -13.10 -22.41 11.41
C PRO A 127 -11.70 -22.96 11.16
N GLY A 128 -11.00 -22.31 10.21
CA GLY A 128 -9.58 -22.57 9.99
C GLY A 128 -8.84 -22.43 11.30
N ASP A 129 -7.82 -23.27 11.48
CA ASP A 129 -6.93 -23.44 12.63
C ASP A 129 -6.91 -22.23 13.57
N SER A 130 -7.50 -22.37 14.73
CA SER A 130 -7.53 -21.35 15.78
C SER A 130 -6.16 -21.28 16.43
N ASN A 131 -5.23 -20.57 15.80
CA ASN A 131 -4.02 -20.13 16.47
C ASN A 131 -4.42 -19.38 17.75
N SER A 132 -3.78 -19.70 18.89
CA SER A 132 -4.10 -19.02 20.12
C SER A 132 -3.89 -17.50 19.96
N PRO A 133 -4.69 -16.65 20.61
CA PRO A 133 -4.53 -15.19 20.53
C PRO A 133 -3.10 -14.72 20.85
N LEU A 134 -2.41 -15.43 21.72
CA LEU A 134 -1.02 -15.16 22.09
C LEU A 134 -0.05 -15.44 20.93
N SER A 135 -0.22 -16.54 20.20
CA SER A 135 0.66 -16.85 19.06
C SER A 135 0.44 -15.86 17.92
N SER A 136 -0.80 -15.43 17.67
CA SER A 136 -1.12 -14.41 16.67
C SER A 136 -0.52 -13.04 17.04
N SER A 137 -0.60 -12.64 18.30
CA SER A 137 0.00 -11.40 18.79
C SER A 137 1.54 -11.43 18.69
N LEU A 138 2.17 -12.55 19.05
CA LEU A 138 3.61 -12.71 18.93
C LEU A 138 4.05 -12.66 17.45
N MET A 139 3.31 -13.32 16.56
CA MET A 139 3.57 -13.29 15.13
C MET A 139 3.49 -11.89 14.54
N ILE A 140 2.51 -11.09 14.97
CA ILE A 140 2.37 -9.68 14.55
C ILE A 140 3.55 -8.84 15.05
N LEU A 141 3.99 -9.03 16.31
CA LEU A 141 5.14 -8.32 16.86
C LEU A 141 6.43 -8.65 16.11
N VAL A 142 6.68 -9.94 15.84
CA VAL A 142 7.86 -10.38 15.08
C VAL A 142 7.82 -9.85 13.65
N ALA A 143 6.68 -9.93 12.98
CA ALA A 143 6.51 -9.38 11.62
C ALA A 143 6.74 -7.86 11.59
N THR A 144 6.21 -7.10 12.56
CA THR A 144 6.42 -5.66 12.67
C THR A 144 7.91 -5.31 12.90
N ALA A 145 8.58 -6.03 13.78
CA ALA A 145 10.01 -5.84 14.02
C ALA A 145 10.86 -6.18 12.79
N ALA A 146 10.51 -7.25 12.07
CA ALA A 146 11.17 -7.64 10.83
C ALA A 146 10.96 -6.60 9.71
N LEU A 147 9.74 -6.06 9.58
CA LEU A 147 9.45 -4.96 8.64
C LEU A 147 10.26 -3.71 8.97
N TRP A 148 10.36 -3.35 10.24
CA TRP A 148 11.17 -2.21 10.66
C TRP A 148 12.64 -2.38 10.28
N ALA A 149 13.27 -3.48 10.72
CA ALA A 149 14.68 -3.76 10.46
C ALA A 149 14.96 -3.90 8.95
N GLY A 150 14.05 -4.55 8.21
CA GLY A 150 14.13 -4.69 6.78
C GLY A 150 14.04 -3.35 6.05
N SER A 151 13.12 -2.48 6.47
CA SER A 151 12.94 -1.14 5.88
C SER A 151 14.16 -0.23 6.13
N ASP A 152 14.71 -0.21 7.35
CA ASP A 152 15.94 0.54 7.63
C ASP A 152 17.12 0.05 6.77
N SER A 153 17.27 -1.27 6.62
CA SER A 153 18.31 -1.87 5.78
C SER A 153 18.12 -1.56 4.30
N LEU A 154 16.89 -1.56 3.83
CA LEU A 154 16.54 -1.27 2.44
C LEU A 154 16.81 0.19 2.09
N VAL A 155 16.42 1.13 2.96
CA VAL A 155 16.69 2.56 2.78
C VAL A 155 18.20 2.83 2.80
N PHE A 156 18.93 2.28 3.76
CA PHE A 156 20.38 2.39 3.83
C PHE A 156 21.07 1.87 2.55
N GLY A 157 20.60 0.71 2.05
CA GLY A 157 21.10 0.15 0.79
C GLY A 157 20.78 1.03 -0.42
N ALA A 158 19.57 1.58 -0.49
CA ALA A 158 19.12 2.47 -1.56
C ALA A 158 19.93 3.78 -1.60
N GLU A 159 20.15 4.44 -0.45
CA GLU A 159 20.98 5.64 -0.36
C GLU A 159 22.43 5.39 -0.81
N ASN A 160 23.01 4.28 -0.34
CA ASN A 160 24.39 3.94 -0.72
C ASN A 160 24.49 3.62 -2.21
N LEU A 161 23.49 2.95 -2.76
CA LEU A 161 23.44 2.65 -4.20
C LEU A 161 23.32 3.95 -5.02
N ALA A 162 22.41 4.85 -4.62
CA ALA A 162 22.25 6.15 -5.28
C ALA A 162 23.57 6.93 -5.30
N LYS A 163 24.24 7.05 -4.14
CA LYS A 163 25.53 7.73 -3.98
C LYS A 163 26.63 7.10 -4.85
N ARG A 164 26.74 5.76 -4.88
CA ARG A 164 27.77 5.04 -5.66
C ARG A 164 27.51 5.09 -7.16
N ALA A 165 26.25 5.03 -7.58
CA ALA A 165 25.88 5.10 -8.98
C ALA A 165 25.85 6.55 -9.51
N GLY A 166 25.91 7.55 -8.64
CA GLY A 166 25.81 8.96 -9.03
C GLY A 166 24.44 9.34 -9.59
N VAL A 167 23.38 8.64 -9.15
CA VAL A 167 22.00 8.87 -9.59
C VAL A 167 21.18 9.50 -8.48
N PRO A 168 20.11 10.27 -8.82
CA PRO A 168 19.20 10.84 -7.83
C PRO A 168 18.54 9.76 -6.97
N GLU A 169 18.33 10.03 -5.68
CA GLU A 169 17.63 9.12 -4.75
C GLU A 169 16.21 8.82 -5.22
N GLU A 170 15.54 9.79 -5.85
CA GLU A 170 14.21 9.63 -6.42
C GLU A 170 14.17 8.50 -7.43
N LEU A 171 15.22 8.36 -8.26
CA LEU A 171 15.26 7.30 -9.28
C LEU A 171 15.38 5.91 -8.65
N ILE A 172 16.19 5.77 -7.60
CA ILE A 172 16.31 4.51 -6.84
C ILE A 172 15.00 4.21 -6.09
N GLY A 173 14.39 5.23 -5.48
CA GLY A 173 13.10 5.11 -4.83
C GLY A 173 12.00 4.66 -5.80
N PHE A 174 11.96 5.29 -6.97
CA PHE A 174 10.98 5.04 -8.01
C PHE A 174 11.10 3.65 -8.67
N THR A 175 12.28 3.08 -8.69
CA THR A 175 12.55 1.79 -9.34
C THR A 175 12.72 0.67 -8.31
N LEU A 176 13.91 0.55 -7.76
CA LEU A 176 14.32 -0.58 -6.94
C LEU A 176 13.55 -0.67 -5.63
N LEU A 177 13.37 0.46 -4.96
CA LEU A 177 12.69 0.52 -3.69
C LEU A 177 11.18 0.22 -3.87
N ALA A 178 10.55 0.88 -4.83
CA ALA A 178 9.13 0.71 -5.14
C ALA A 178 8.79 -0.72 -5.56
N ILE A 179 9.59 -1.34 -6.43
CA ILE A 179 9.38 -2.74 -6.82
C ILE A 179 9.58 -3.67 -5.63
N GLY A 180 10.63 -3.43 -4.83
CA GLY A 180 10.94 -4.26 -3.67
C GLY A 180 9.85 -4.26 -2.61
N THR A 181 9.29 -3.09 -2.29
CA THR A 181 8.19 -2.96 -1.32
C THR A 181 6.88 -3.51 -1.82
N SER A 182 6.62 -3.49 -3.15
CA SER A 182 5.40 -4.01 -3.76
C SER A 182 5.44 -5.53 -4.08
N LEU A 183 6.49 -6.25 -3.70
CA LEU A 183 6.55 -7.71 -3.87
C LEU A 183 5.45 -8.47 -3.10
N PRO A 184 5.08 -8.09 -1.86
CA PRO A 184 3.96 -8.72 -1.17
C PRO A 184 2.63 -8.59 -1.91
N GLU A 185 2.35 -7.42 -2.48
CA GLU A 185 1.16 -7.17 -3.31
C GLU A 185 1.15 -8.07 -4.54
N LEU A 186 2.31 -8.21 -5.19
CA LEU A 186 2.45 -9.11 -6.34
C LEU A 186 2.16 -10.56 -5.95
N ALA A 187 2.76 -11.03 -4.86
CA ALA A 187 2.58 -12.40 -4.38
C ALA A 187 1.12 -12.68 -4.00
N ALA A 188 0.47 -11.76 -3.28
CA ALA A 188 -0.94 -11.85 -2.90
C ALA A 188 -1.84 -11.86 -4.14
N SER A 189 -1.64 -10.93 -5.08
CA SER A 189 -2.46 -10.80 -6.29
C SER A 189 -2.35 -12.00 -7.21
N VAL A 190 -1.14 -12.53 -7.44
CA VAL A 190 -0.92 -13.75 -8.25
C VAL A 190 -1.51 -14.98 -7.56
N SER A 191 -1.39 -15.08 -6.24
CA SER A 191 -1.99 -16.18 -5.47
C SER A 191 -3.52 -16.18 -5.58
N LEU A 192 -4.16 -15.02 -5.50
CA LEU A 192 -5.60 -14.87 -5.68
C LEU A 192 -6.05 -15.15 -7.11
N ALA A 193 -5.26 -14.76 -8.11
CA ALA A 193 -5.60 -15.00 -9.50
C ALA A 193 -5.57 -16.50 -9.90
N LYS A 194 -4.79 -17.31 -9.18
CA LYS A 194 -4.71 -18.77 -9.42
C LYS A 194 -5.88 -19.56 -8.81
N LYS A 195 -6.63 -18.98 -7.91
CA LYS A 195 -7.88 -19.55 -7.36
C LYS A 195 -9.07 -19.20 -8.25
#